data_838f86c131f8d7ba857ee58b4853779d
#
_entry.id   838f86c131f8d7ba857ee58b4853779d
#
_cell.length_a   1.000
_cell.length_b   1.000
_cell.length_c   1.000
_cell.angle_alpha   90.00
_cell.angle_beta   90.00
_cell.angle_gamma   90.00
#
_symmetry.space_group_name_H-M   'P 1'
#
loop_
_entity.id
_entity.type
_entity.pdbx_description
1 polymer ?
#
loop_
_entity_poly.entity_id
_entity_poly.type
_entity_poly.pdbx_seq_one_letter_code
_entity_poly.pdbx_strand_id
1 'polypeptide(L)'
;MRFVISLLMISLTTLAHAGHHEKGEISKAAKSGQLMVIYHWPCENLELGLKILNEMITYESGASPYPYSAVSAVHEDGALASIDVHSSAASFEKAAEWQNKDSEWQRLFMGMAGACGSADDLTAKVLNVR
;
A
#
# COMPACT_ATOMS: atom_id res chain seq x y z
N MET A 1 79.69 -5.83 15.55
CA MET A 1 78.29 -6.16 15.15
C MET A 1 77.36 -5.27 15.96
N ARG A 2 76.82 -4.26 15.29
CA ARG A 2 75.85 -3.32 15.93
C ARG A 2 74.48 -3.67 15.42
N PHE A 3 73.60 -4.18 16.32
CA PHE A 3 72.16 -4.40 16.03
C PHE A 3 71.42 -3.08 16.25
N VAL A 4 70.84 -2.55 15.21
CA VAL A 4 69.92 -1.43 15.28
C VAL A 4 68.49 -2.01 15.35
N ILE A 5 67.85 -1.84 16.51
CA ILE A 5 66.45 -2.21 16.71
C ILE A 5 65.62 -1.00 16.25
N SER A 6 64.96 -1.15 15.08
CA SER A 6 63.93 -0.19 14.62
C SER A 6 62.64 -0.41 15.34
N LEU A 7 62.28 0.57 16.16
CA LEU A 7 60.99 0.60 16.87
C LEU A 7 59.91 1.09 15.89
N LEU A 8 59.05 0.19 15.44
CA LEU A 8 57.91 0.50 14.56
C LEU A 8 56.75 1.00 15.44
N MET A 9 56.51 2.32 15.46
CA MET A 9 55.32 2.90 16.08
C MET A 9 54.10 2.66 15.20
N ILE A 10 53.21 1.77 15.64
CA ILE A 10 51.90 1.57 15.01
C ILE A 10 50.93 2.60 15.62
N SER A 11 50.65 3.63 14.84
CA SER A 11 49.60 4.61 15.18
C SER A 11 48.24 3.98 14.97
N LEU A 12 47.52 3.61 16.03
CA LEU A 12 46.11 3.26 15.99
C LEU A 12 45.29 4.55 15.78
N THR A 13 44.86 4.80 14.54
CA THR A 13 43.82 5.79 14.28
C THR A 13 42.47 5.18 14.61
N THR A 14 41.89 5.54 15.75
CA THR A 14 40.51 5.26 16.08
C THR A 14 39.60 6.07 15.15
N LEU A 15 39.02 5.41 14.14
CA LEU A 15 37.90 5.97 13.36
C LEU A 15 36.69 6.11 14.28
N ALA A 16 36.47 7.32 14.79
CA ALA A 16 35.22 7.67 15.41
C ALA A 16 34.12 7.62 14.33
N HIS A 17 33.37 6.55 14.32
CA HIS A 17 32.10 6.51 13.55
C HIS A 17 31.14 7.48 14.26
N ALA A 18 31.05 8.72 13.72
CA ALA A 18 29.94 9.60 14.01
C ALA A 18 28.70 8.92 13.45
N GLY A 19 27.92 8.29 14.33
CA GLY A 19 26.59 7.78 13.97
C GLY A 19 25.75 8.96 13.50
N HIS A 20 25.59 9.10 12.19
CA HIS A 20 24.54 9.93 11.63
C HIS A 20 23.22 9.28 12.07
N HIS A 21 22.57 9.81 13.08
CA HIS A 21 21.17 9.61 13.30
C HIS A 21 20.47 10.25 12.09
N GLU A 22 20.12 9.45 11.08
CA GLU A 22 19.17 9.86 10.07
C GLU A 22 17.91 10.26 10.82
N LYS A 23 17.60 11.56 10.81
CA LYS A 23 16.29 12.03 11.27
C LYS A 23 15.28 11.38 10.33
N GLY A 24 14.46 10.46 10.86
CA GLY A 24 13.39 9.84 10.10
C GLY A 24 12.53 10.93 9.48
N GLU A 25 12.55 11.05 8.16
CA GLU A 25 11.73 12.01 7.44
C GLU A 25 10.31 11.44 7.33
N ILE A 26 9.32 12.16 7.86
CA ILE A 26 7.92 11.79 7.72
C ILE A 26 7.48 12.21 6.30
N SER A 27 7.26 11.23 5.42
CA SER A 27 6.69 11.48 4.10
C SER A 27 5.16 11.47 4.16
N LYS A 28 4.54 12.34 3.37
CA LYS A 28 3.07 12.37 3.23
C LYS A 28 2.64 11.20 2.34
N ALA A 29 1.71 10.38 2.84
CA ALA A 29 1.12 9.27 2.07
C ALA A 29 0.18 9.76 0.96
N ALA A 30 -0.38 10.95 1.09
CA ALA A 30 -1.28 11.56 0.11
C ALA A 30 -1.07 13.09 0.06
N LYS A 31 -1.50 13.71 -1.04
CA LYS A 31 -1.39 15.16 -1.28
C LYS A 31 -2.74 15.84 -1.05
N SER A 32 -2.73 17.11 -0.66
CA SER A 32 -3.95 17.93 -0.58
C SER A 32 -4.73 17.89 -1.90
N GLY A 33 -6.05 17.76 -1.80
CA GLY A 33 -6.96 17.62 -2.94
C GLY A 33 -7.20 16.19 -3.42
N GLN A 34 -6.43 15.21 -2.95
CA GLN A 34 -6.70 13.81 -3.23
C GLN A 34 -7.89 13.28 -2.41
N LEU A 35 -8.51 12.22 -2.92
CA LEU A 35 -9.54 11.46 -2.23
C LEU A 35 -8.94 10.12 -1.79
N MET A 36 -9.11 9.78 -0.51
CA MET A 36 -8.78 8.47 0.01
C MET A 36 -10.06 7.71 0.34
N VAL A 37 -10.14 6.45 -0.07
CA VAL A 37 -11.27 5.57 0.24
C VAL A 37 -10.74 4.40 1.03
N ILE A 38 -11.33 4.12 2.19
CA ILE A 38 -11.01 2.98 3.03
C ILE A 38 -12.20 2.04 3.02
N TYR A 39 -12.01 0.88 2.41
CA TYR A 39 -13.01 -0.18 2.35
C TYR A 39 -12.86 -1.13 3.53
N HIS A 40 -13.99 -1.64 4.00
CA HIS A 40 -14.07 -2.64 5.05
C HIS A 40 -15.09 -3.69 4.62
N TRP A 41 -14.66 -4.94 4.57
CA TRP A 41 -15.51 -6.06 4.18
C TRP A 41 -15.30 -7.25 5.14
N PRO A 42 -16.26 -7.58 6.00
CA PRO A 42 -16.23 -8.82 6.77
C PRO A 42 -16.10 -10.02 5.83
N CYS A 43 -15.13 -10.89 6.06
CA CYS A 43 -14.75 -11.91 5.09
C CYS A 43 -14.75 -13.28 5.74
N GLU A 44 -15.60 -14.22 5.29
CA GLU A 44 -15.67 -15.59 5.81
C GLU A 44 -14.37 -16.35 5.49
N ASN A 45 -13.80 -16.11 4.31
CA ASN A 45 -12.51 -16.67 3.90
C ASN A 45 -11.54 -15.54 3.56
N LEU A 46 -10.93 -14.96 4.61
CA LEU A 46 -10.03 -13.80 4.49
C LEU A 46 -8.82 -14.08 3.58
N GLU A 47 -8.25 -15.27 3.64
CA GLU A 47 -7.08 -15.63 2.81
C GLU A 47 -7.43 -15.61 1.33
N LEU A 48 -8.56 -16.20 0.96
CA LEU A 48 -9.06 -16.18 -0.40
C LEU A 48 -9.45 -14.75 -0.83
N GLY A 49 -10.11 -13.99 0.04
CA GLY A 49 -10.47 -12.59 -0.21
C GLY A 49 -9.24 -11.73 -0.49
N LEU A 50 -8.18 -11.83 0.33
CA LEU A 50 -6.92 -11.12 0.13
C LEU A 50 -6.23 -11.51 -1.20
N LYS A 51 -6.25 -12.80 -1.54
CA LYS A 51 -5.70 -13.26 -2.82
C LYS A 51 -6.41 -12.61 -3.99
N ILE A 52 -7.75 -12.63 -4.01
CA ILE A 52 -8.55 -12.06 -5.11
C ILE A 52 -8.39 -10.53 -5.14
N LEU A 53 -8.35 -9.86 -3.98
CA LEU A 53 -8.12 -8.41 -3.94
C LEU A 53 -6.76 -8.04 -4.53
N ASN A 54 -5.69 -8.79 -4.25
CA ASN A 54 -4.39 -8.54 -4.86
C ASN A 54 -4.38 -8.80 -6.38
N GLU A 55 -5.11 -9.81 -6.85
CA GLU A 55 -5.33 -10.04 -8.28
C GLU A 55 -6.07 -8.86 -8.93
N MET A 56 -7.09 -8.34 -8.26
CA MET A 56 -7.88 -7.17 -8.71
C MET A 56 -7.01 -5.92 -8.79
N ILE A 57 -6.23 -5.60 -7.76
CA ILE A 57 -5.30 -4.45 -7.75
C ILE A 57 -4.27 -4.58 -8.88
N THR A 58 -3.75 -5.79 -9.10
CA THR A 58 -2.82 -6.06 -10.21
C THR A 58 -3.48 -5.83 -11.57
N TYR A 59 -4.69 -6.30 -11.75
CA TYR A 59 -5.46 -6.09 -12.98
C TYR A 59 -5.72 -4.59 -13.21
N GLU A 60 -6.22 -3.89 -12.22
CA GLU A 60 -6.52 -2.44 -12.29
C GLU A 60 -5.30 -1.61 -12.65
N SER A 61 -4.12 -1.97 -12.13
CA SER A 61 -2.88 -1.25 -12.41
C SER A 61 -2.47 -1.29 -13.89
N GLY A 62 -2.92 -2.30 -14.64
CA GLY A 62 -2.65 -2.45 -16.08
C GLY A 62 -3.81 -2.05 -16.99
N ALA A 63 -5.05 -2.13 -16.51
CA ALA A 63 -6.26 -2.02 -17.32
C ALA A 63 -7.02 -0.69 -17.11
N SER A 64 -6.94 -0.10 -15.90
CA SER A 64 -7.70 1.12 -15.62
C SER A 64 -7.16 2.32 -16.40
N PRO A 65 -8.03 3.04 -17.14
CA PRO A 65 -7.64 4.31 -17.76
C PRO A 65 -7.57 5.48 -16.75
N TYR A 66 -7.98 5.25 -15.50
CA TYR A 66 -8.00 6.25 -14.42
C TYR A 66 -7.10 5.78 -13.28
N PRO A 67 -5.79 6.12 -13.31
CA PRO A 67 -4.84 5.60 -12.34
C PRO A 67 -5.12 6.11 -10.92
N TYR A 68 -4.98 5.21 -9.96
CA TYR A 68 -5.00 5.49 -8.53
C TYR A 68 -4.06 4.50 -7.83
N SER A 69 -3.75 4.76 -6.56
CA SER A 69 -2.97 3.83 -5.74
C SER A 69 -3.92 3.00 -4.89
N ALA A 70 -3.69 1.72 -4.81
CA ALA A 70 -4.45 0.81 -3.95
C ALA A 70 -3.51 -0.09 -3.16
N VAL A 71 -3.91 -0.46 -1.94
CA VAL A 71 -3.22 -1.43 -1.11
C VAL A 71 -4.23 -2.32 -0.40
N SER A 72 -3.97 -3.64 -0.39
CA SER A 72 -4.72 -4.59 0.43
C SER A 72 -4.21 -4.58 1.87
N ALA A 73 -5.11 -4.72 2.83
CA ALA A 73 -4.81 -4.75 4.26
C ALA A 73 -5.84 -5.60 5.02
N VAL A 74 -5.67 -5.70 6.32
CA VAL A 74 -6.62 -6.33 7.23
C VAL A 74 -6.90 -5.36 8.38
N HIS A 75 -8.17 -5.15 8.70
CA HIS A 75 -8.60 -4.37 9.85
C HIS A 75 -8.29 -5.08 11.17
N GLU A 76 -8.27 -4.36 12.27
CA GLU A 76 -8.06 -4.93 13.63
C GLU A 76 -9.10 -6.00 14.00
N ASP A 77 -10.32 -5.88 13.48
CA ASP A 77 -11.41 -6.84 13.66
C ASP A 77 -11.32 -8.08 12.75
N GLY A 78 -10.28 -8.14 11.91
CA GLY A 78 -10.04 -9.24 10.98
C GLY A 78 -10.76 -9.09 9.64
N ALA A 79 -11.47 -7.99 9.39
CA ALA A 79 -12.12 -7.76 8.10
C ALA A 79 -11.09 -7.42 7.01
N LEU A 80 -11.41 -7.80 5.76
CA LEU A 80 -10.65 -7.39 4.58
C LEU A 80 -10.70 -5.88 4.42
N ALA A 81 -9.58 -5.27 4.07
CA ALA A 81 -9.46 -3.85 3.78
C ALA A 81 -8.83 -3.60 2.40
N SER A 82 -9.29 -2.54 1.73
CA SER A 82 -8.53 -1.84 0.71
C SER A 82 -8.43 -0.36 1.07
N ILE A 83 -7.30 0.25 0.75
CA ILE A 83 -7.12 1.69 0.87
C ILE A 83 -6.72 2.22 -0.50
N ASP A 84 -7.59 3.03 -1.08
CA ASP A 84 -7.41 3.58 -2.41
C ASP A 84 -7.17 5.09 -2.32
N VAL A 85 -6.23 5.61 -3.12
CA VAL A 85 -5.93 7.04 -3.19
C VAL A 85 -6.09 7.52 -4.63
N HIS A 86 -7.14 8.27 -4.88
CA HIS A 86 -7.46 8.88 -6.17
C HIS A 86 -6.93 10.32 -6.25
N SER A 87 -6.63 10.78 -7.45
CA SER A 87 -6.13 12.15 -7.67
C SER A 87 -7.16 13.22 -7.29
N SER A 88 -8.47 12.89 -7.35
CA SER A 88 -9.59 13.77 -6.98
C SER A 88 -10.89 12.96 -6.86
N ALA A 89 -11.96 13.57 -6.36
CA ALA A 89 -13.30 12.99 -6.36
C ALA A 89 -13.79 12.65 -7.78
N ALA A 90 -13.54 13.54 -8.75
CA ALA A 90 -13.91 13.28 -10.15
C ALA A 90 -13.14 12.11 -10.76
N SER A 91 -11.88 11.89 -10.36
CA SER A 91 -11.11 10.71 -10.78
C SER A 91 -11.68 9.43 -10.19
N PHE A 92 -12.10 9.46 -8.93
CA PHE A 92 -12.78 8.34 -8.27
C PHE A 92 -14.08 7.96 -9.00
N GLU A 93 -14.95 8.94 -9.31
CA GLU A 93 -16.21 8.71 -10.01
C GLU A 93 -15.98 8.03 -11.38
N LYS A 94 -15.00 8.52 -12.15
CA LYS A 94 -14.64 7.93 -13.44
C LYS A 94 -14.08 6.51 -13.32
N ALA A 95 -13.26 6.25 -12.30
CA ALA A 95 -12.77 4.90 -12.04
C ALA A 95 -13.92 3.95 -11.69
N ALA A 96 -14.87 4.38 -10.85
CA ALA A 96 -16.06 3.61 -10.52
C ALA A 96 -16.95 3.34 -11.74
N GLU A 97 -17.12 4.32 -12.62
CA GLU A 97 -17.85 4.13 -13.88
C GLU A 97 -17.18 3.09 -14.80
N TRP A 98 -15.85 3.08 -14.86
CA TRP A 98 -15.11 2.08 -15.61
C TRP A 98 -15.25 0.71 -14.97
N GLN A 99 -15.06 0.58 -13.67
CA GLN A 99 -15.22 -0.66 -12.89
C GLN A 99 -16.60 -1.30 -13.12
N ASN A 100 -17.65 -0.49 -13.17
CA ASN A 100 -19.02 -0.97 -13.43
C ASN A 100 -19.26 -1.49 -14.85
N LYS A 101 -18.37 -1.19 -15.80
CA LYS A 101 -18.49 -1.59 -17.22
C LYS A 101 -17.47 -2.66 -17.62
N ASP A 102 -16.42 -2.83 -16.84
CA ASP A 102 -15.34 -3.76 -17.13
C ASP A 102 -15.69 -5.17 -16.64
N SER A 103 -15.79 -6.10 -17.58
CA SER A 103 -16.26 -7.48 -17.29
C SER A 103 -15.27 -8.27 -16.43
N GLU A 104 -13.97 -8.03 -16.57
CA GLU A 104 -12.96 -8.74 -15.78
C GLU A 104 -12.91 -8.19 -14.35
N TRP A 105 -13.04 -6.88 -14.19
CA TRP A 105 -13.19 -6.28 -12.87
C TRP A 105 -14.41 -6.84 -12.14
N GLN A 106 -15.55 -6.89 -12.82
CA GLN A 106 -16.79 -7.45 -12.26
C GLN A 106 -16.63 -8.93 -11.89
N ARG A 107 -15.93 -9.72 -12.70
CA ARG A 107 -15.65 -11.13 -12.38
C ARG A 107 -14.84 -11.27 -11.10
N LEU A 108 -13.79 -10.45 -10.93
CA LEU A 108 -12.95 -10.43 -9.71
C LEU A 108 -13.75 -9.98 -8.50
N PHE A 109 -14.55 -8.92 -8.63
CA PHE A 109 -15.42 -8.43 -7.56
C PHE A 109 -16.43 -9.49 -7.10
N MET A 110 -17.07 -10.19 -8.03
CA MET A 110 -17.97 -11.30 -7.68
C MET A 110 -17.25 -12.47 -7.03
N GLY A 111 -16.00 -12.75 -7.43
CA GLY A 111 -15.15 -13.73 -6.77
C GLY A 111 -14.85 -13.34 -5.33
N MET A 112 -14.59 -12.06 -5.08
CA MET A 112 -14.36 -11.51 -3.74
C MET A 112 -15.65 -11.59 -2.87
N ALA A 113 -16.82 -11.27 -3.45
CA ALA A 113 -18.10 -11.46 -2.80
C ALA A 113 -18.35 -12.93 -2.40
N GLY A 114 -17.94 -13.87 -3.25
CA GLY A 114 -17.99 -15.30 -2.95
C GLY A 114 -17.08 -15.73 -1.80
N ALA A 115 -15.95 -15.06 -1.59
CA ALA A 115 -15.03 -15.33 -0.49
C ALA A 115 -15.43 -14.64 0.82
N CYS A 116 -15.99 -13.43 0.72
CA CYS A 116 -16.31 -12.57 1.87
C CYS A 116 -17.78 -12.62 2.28
N GLY A 117 -18.67 -13.24 1.50
CA GLY A 117 -20.10 -13.22 1.74
C GLY A 117 -20.79 -12.12 0.93
N SER A 118 -21.80 -11.45 1.51
CA SER A 118 -22.60 -10.47 0.76
C SER A 118 -21.82 -9.22 0.39
N ALA A 119 -22.00 -8.76 -0.84
CA ALA A 119 -21.52 -7.44 -1.29
C ALA A 119 -22.18 -6.28 -0.51
N ASP A 120 -23.35 -6.51 0.08
CA ASP A 120 -24.07 -5.53 0.89
C ASP A 120 -23.36 -5.24 2.23
N ASP A 121 -22.45 -6.13 2.68
CA ASP A 121 -21.65 -5.94 3.87
C ASP A 121 -20.38 -5.11 3.63
N LEU A 122 -20.06 -4.85 2.37
CA LEU A 122 -18.97 -3.94 2.01
C LEU A 122 -19.32 -2.50 2.38
N THR A 123 -18.51 -1.90 3.22
CA THR A 123 -18.63 -0.48 3.58
C THR A 123 -17.40 0.30 3.16
N ALA A 124 -17.57 1.61 2.97
CA ALA A 124 -16.47 2.50 2.59
C ALA A 124 -16.51 3.80 3.38
N LYS A 125 -15.33 4.28 3.77
CA LYS A 125 -15.13 5.62 4.35
C LYS A 125 -14.35 6.46 3.36
N VAL A 126 -14.91 7.61 3.00
CA VAL A 126 -14.30 8.56 2.06
C VAL A 126 -13.70 9.72 2.84
N LEU A 127 -12.43 10.01 2.58
CA LEU A 127 -11.67 11.06 3.22
C LEU A 127 -11.15 12.05 2.15
N ASN A 128 -11.40 13.34 2.36
CA ASN A 128 -10.80 14.40 1.54
C ASN A 128 -9.48 14.81 2.17
N VAL A 129 -8.38 14.60 1.48
CA VAL A 129 -7.03 14.97 1.97
C VAL A 129 -6.85 16.49 1.93
N ARG A 130 -6.42 17.08 3.07
CA ARG A 130 -6.27 18.53 3.27
C ARG A 130 -4.80 18.97 3.32
#